data_35e86ad94d0f4f05d4ec047acae00fd7
#
_entry.id   35e86ad94d0f4f05d4ec047acae00fd7
#
_cell.length_a   1.000
_cell.length_b   1.000
_cell.length_c   1.000
_cell.angle_alpha   90.00
_cell.angle_beta   90.00
_cell.angle_gamma   90.00
#
_symmetry.space_group_name_H-M   'P 1'
#
loop_
_entity.id
_entity.type
_entity.pdbx_description
1 polymer ?
#
loop_
_entity_poly.entity_id
_entity_poly.type
_entity_poly.pdbx_seq_one_letter_code
_entity_poly.pdbx_strand_id
1 'polypeptide(L)'
;MDIRNYTQSDEAQVVDLWNRSCVFDAIDVRKFRRQAILDENFDPSLSWVALDGETVVGFVFATKRKFPYLERGLEPERGWINVLFVDRAYWRQGIGGQLLERCETALRELGCKNITLGAYSPNYFFWGVDPGNYPQAVHFFEKHG
;
A
#
# COMPACT_ATOMS: atom_id res chain seq x y z
N MET A 1 20.02 1.36 0.89
CA MET A 1 18.55 1.26 1.03
C MET A 1 18.01 0.37 -0.07
N ASP A 2 17.39 -0.74 0.29
CA ASP A 2 16.85 -1.69 -0.67
C ASP A 2 15.32 -1.61 -0.71
N ILE A 3 14.77 -1.81 -1.90
CA ILE A 3 13.33 -1.97 -2.09
C ILE A 3 13.13 -3.30 -2.81
N ARG A 4 12.33 -4.18 -2.22
CA ARG A 4 11.99 -5.49 -2.78
C ARG A 4 10.53 -5.83 -2.50
N ASN A 5 10.05 -6.86 -3.16
CA ASN A 5 8.69 -7.34 -2.88
C ASN A 5 8.58 -7.84 -1.43
N TYR A 6 7.38 -7.66 -0.88
CA TYR A 6 7.02 -8.15 0.45
C TYR A 6 7.07 -9.68 0.49
N THR A 7 7.53 -10.21 1.61
CA THR A 7 7.46 -11.64 1.94
C THR A 7 6.81 -11.83 3.30
N GLN A 8 6.34 -13.04 3.58
CA GLN A 8 5.67 -13.32 4.86
C GLN A 8 6.57 -13.05 6.07
N SER A 9 7.87 -13.19 5.93
CA SER A 9 8.82 -12.89 7.01
C SER A 9 8.83 -11.41 7.40
N ASP A 10 8.30 -10.53 6.57
CA ASP A 10 8.22 -9.09 6.85
C ASP A 10 6.98 -8.71 7.67
N GLU A 11 6.03 -9.61 7.84
CA GLU A 11 4.71 -9.31 8.41
C GLU A 11 4.77 -8.59 9.76
N ALA A 12 5.54 -9.09 10.70
CA ALA A 12 5.61 -8.49 12.03
C ALA A 12 6.15 -7.05 11.99
N GLN A 13 7.18 -6.81 11.22
CA GLN A 13 7.75 -5.48 11.07
C GLN A 13 6.80 -4.53 10.32
N VAL A 14 6.10 -5.03 9.31
CA VAL A 14 5.12 -4.23 8.56
C VAL A 14 3.97 -3.79 9.46
N VAL A 15 3.40 -4.69 10.26
CA VAL A 15 2.31 -4.36 11.18
C VAL A 15 2.79 -3.37 12.25
N ASP A 16 3.96 -3.57 12.81
CA ASP A 16 4.53 -2.65 13.79
C ASP A 16 4.73 -1.25 13.20
N LEU A 17 5.33 -1.18 12.01
CA LEU A 17 5.54 0.09 11.32
C LEU A 17 4.21 0.77 10.95
N TRP A 18 3.22 -0.01 10.53
CA TRP A 18 1.87 0.49 10.27
C TRP A 18 1.32 1.23 11.49
N ASN A 19 1.37 0.58 12.66
CA ASN A 19 0.81 1.13 13.88
C ASN A 19 1.55 2.37 14.38
N ARG A 20 2.85 2.47 14.12
CA ARG A 20 3.63 3.67 14.42
C ARG A 20 3.38 4.80 13.43
N SER A 21 3.07 4.46 12.19
CA SER A 21 2.89 5.45 11.10
C SER A 21 1.46 5.91 10.94
N CYS A 22 0.49 5.01 11.16
CA CYS A 22 -0.94 5.25 10.98
C CYS A 22 -1.63 5.12 12.34
N VAL A 23 -1.29 6.02 13.26
CA VAL A 23 -1.73 5.93 14.67
C VAL A 23 -3.26 6.01 14.84
N PHE A 24 -3.96 6.61 13.89
CA PHE A 24 -5.43 6.71 13.91
C PHE A 24 -6.12 5.50 13.28
N ASP A 25 -5.37 4.60 12.64
CA ASP A 25 -5.89 3.46 11.91
C ASP A 25 -5.08 2.20 12.23
N ALA A 26 -4.81 1.99 13.52
CA ALA A 26 -4.03 0.84 13.98
C ALA A 26 -4.69 -0.49 13.61
N ILE A 27 -3.86 -1.49 13.32
CA ILE A 27 -4.30 -2.84 13.00
C ILE A 27 -3.52 -3.86 13.84
N ASP A 28 -4.05 -5.09 13.88
CA ASP A 28 -3.30 -6.23 14.39
C ASP A 28 -2.92 -7.18 13.22
N VAL A 29 -2.13 -8.19 13.52
CA VAL A 29 -1.69 -9.18 12.53
C VAL A 29 -2.88 -9.90 11.92
N ARG A 30 -3.92 -10.19 12.70
CA ARG A 30 -5.13 -10.87 12.24
C ARG A 30 -5.86 -10.05 11.17
N LYS A 31 -6.06 -8.76 11.42
CA LYS A 31 -6.70 -7.86 10.46
C LYS A 31 -5.87 -7.74 9.19
N PHE A 32 -4.56 -7.59 9.34
CA PHE A 32 -3.65 -7.50 8.20
C PHE A 32 -3.74 -8.76 7.32
N ARG A 33 -3.69 -9.94 7.91
CA ARG A 33 -3.84 -11.20 7.16
C ARG A 33 -5.19 -11.28 6.47
N ARG A 34 -6.27 -10.98 7.19
CA ARG A 34 -7.63 -11.10 6.65
C ARG A 34 -7.90 -10.13 5.50
N GLN A 35 -7.46 -8.89 5.61
CA GLN A 35 -7.80 -7.85 4.65
C GLN A 35 -6.74 -7.60 3.58
N ALA A 36 -5.54 -8.12 3.73
CA ALA A 36 -4.49 -8.01 2.74
C ALA A 36 -4.09 -9.38 2.21
N ILE A 37 -3.38 -10.15 3.02
CA ILE A 37 -2.71 -11.38 2.57
C ILE A 37 -3.69 -12.44 2.09
N LEU A 38 -4.85 -12.58 2.74
CA LEU A 38 -5.87 -13.58 2.40
C LEU A 38 -6.94 -13.05 1.45
N ASP A 39 -6.84 -11.80 1.01
CA ASP A 39 -7.68 -11.30 -0.07
C ASP A 39 -7.37 -12.07 -1.35
N GLU A 40 -8.41 -12.52 -2.05
CA GLU A 40 -8.25 -13.34 -3.26
C GLU A 40 -7.53 -12.61 -4.39
N ASN A 41 -7.50 -11.28 -4.37
CA ASN A 41 -6.80 -10.46 -5.34
C ASN A 41 -5.39 -10.06 -4.88
N PHE A 42 -4.94 -10.50 -3.70
CA PHE A 42 -3.61 -10.16 -3.21
C PHE A 42 -2.54 -10.74 -4.12
N ASP A 43 -1.59 -9.88 -4.49
CA ASP A 43 -0.47 -10.25 -5.34
C ASP A 43 0.82 -9.73 -4.70
N PRO A 44 1.71 -10.61 -4.23
CA PRO A 44 2.99 -10.18 -3.64
C PRO A 44 3.83 -9.34 -4.60
N SER A 45 3.67 -9.54 -5.93
CA SER A 45 4.39 -8.75 -6.93
C SER A 45 3.91 -7.29 -6.99
N LEU A 46 2.79 -6.96 -6.34
CA LEU A 46 2.24 -5.61 -6.23
C LEU A 46 2.44 -5.02 -4.83
N SER A 47 3.33 -5.58 -4.05
CA SER A 47 3.67 -5.11 -2.71
C SER A 47 5.18 -4.98 -2.56
N TRP A 48 5.63 -3.94 -1.90
CA TRP A 48 7.06 -3.67 -1.69
C TRP A 48 7.34 -3.19 -0.28
N VAL A 49 8.52 -3.58 0.20
CA VAL A 49 9.09 -3.07 1.44
C VAL A 49 10.38 -2.32 1.13
N ALA A 50 10.61 -1.23 1.84
CA ALA A 50 11.87 -0.53 1.85
C ALA A 50 12.64 -0.95 3.12
N LEU A 51 13.91 -1.24 2.97
CA LEU A 51 14.74 -1.77 4.07
C LEU A 51 15.99 -0.93 4.25
N ASP A 52 16.29 -0.66 5.52
CA ASP A 52 17.59 -0.18 5.94
C ASP A 52 18.30 -1.36 6.61
N GLY A 53 19.21 -2.03 5.88
CA GLY A 53 19.74 -3.32 6.29
C GLY A 53 18.62 -4.37 6.34
N GLU A 54 18.33 -4.88 7.53
CA GLU A 54 17.25 -5.86 7.77
C GLU A 54 15.99 -5.24 8.36
N THR A 55 15.97 -3.92 8.57
CA THR A 55 14.86 -3.21 9.19
C THR A 55 13.92 -2.67 8.13
N VAL A 56 12.64 -3.02 8.21
CA VAL A 56 11.60 -2.47 7.34
C VAL A 56 11.31 -1.03 7.76
N VAL A 57 11.49 -0.11 6.84
CA VAL A 57 11.28 1.34 7.06
C VAL A 57 10.19 1.94 6.17
N GLY A 58 9.64 1.15 5.26
CA GLY A 58 8.54 1.57 4.41
C GLY A 58 7.80 0.38 3.83
N PHE A 59 6.54 0.58 3.49
CA PHE A 59 5.69 -0.46 2.93
C PHE A 59 4.63 0.15 2.01
N VAL A 60 4.37 -0.53 0.93
CA VAL A 60 3.26 -0.23 0.03
C VAL A 60 2.69 -1.52 -0.50
N PHE A 61 1.37 -1.62 -0.62
CA PHE A 61 0.80 -2.63 -1.48
C PHE A 61 -0.34 -2.07 -2.32
N ALA A 62 -0.44 -2.62 -3.52
CA ALA A 62 -1.44 -2.27 -4.49
C ALA A 62 -2.24 -3.51 -4.86
N THR A 63 -3.41 -3.31 -5.43
CA THR A 63 -4.31 -4.38 -5.84
C THR A 63 -4.80 -4.12 -7.25
N LYS A 64 -4.84 -5.16 -8.06
CA LYS A 64 -5.59 -5.24 -9.30
C LYS A 64 -6.46 -6.49 -9.22
N ARG A 65 -7.74 -6.39 -9.54
CA ARG A 65 -8.64 -7.54 -9.40
C ARG A 65 -8.22 -8.68 -10.33
N LYS A 66 -8.07 -9.85 -9.76
CA LYS A 66 -7.89 -11.13 -10.47
C LYS A 66 -9.23 -11.85 -10.61
N PHE A 67 -10.16 -11.55 -9.70
CA PHE A 67 -11.48 -12.15 -9.61
C PHE A 67 -12.53 -11.04 -9.60
N PRO A 68 -13.68 -11.26 -10.30
CA PRO A 68 -14.74 -10.26 -10.34
C PRO A 68 -15.34 -10.00 -8.95
N TYR A 69 -15.76 -8.76 -8.72
CA TYR A 69 -16.44 -8.40 -7.48
C TYR A 69 -17.87 -7.96 -7.79
N LEU A 70 -18.84 -8.83 -7.50
CA LEU A 70 -20.26 -8.57 -7.69
C LEU A 70 -20.53 -8.01 -9.11
N GLU A 71 -21.39 -6.97 -9.23
CA GLU A 71 -21.75 -6.36 -10.50
C GLU A 71 -20.62 -5.52 -11.11
N ARG A 72 -19.60 -5.18 -10.32
CA ARG A 72 -18.45 -4.40 -10.79
C ARG A 72 -17.54 -5.19 -11.72
N GLY A 73 -17.55 -6.51 -11.64
CA GLY A 73 -16.69 -7.38 -12.43
C GLY A 73 -15.20 -7.20 -12.09
N LEU A 74 -14.34 -7.37 -13.08
CA LEU A 74 -12.89 -7.28 -12.90
C LEU A 74 -12.35 -5.86 -12.83
N GLU A 75 -13.05 -4.90 -13.42
CA GLU A 75 -12.59 -3.52 -13.52
C GLU A 75 -11.15 -3.47 -14.07
N PRO A 76 -10.85 -3.99 -15.27
CA PRO A 76 -9.48 -4.28 -15.71
C PRO A 76 -8.57 -3.07 -15.85
N GLU A 77 -9.13 -1.87 -16.00
CA GLU A 77 -8.35 -0.63 -16.12
C GLU A 77 -8.09 0.04 -14.78
N ARG A 78 -8.59 -0.52 -13.68
CA ARG A 78 -8.44 0.04 -12.34
C ARG A 78 -7.43 -0.71 -11.51
N GLY A 79 -6.60 0.06 -10.82
CA GLY A 79 -5.74 -0.40 -9.75
C GLY A 79 -6.00 0.38 -8.48
N TRP A 80 -5.64 -0.18 -7.34
CA TRP A 80 -5.78 0.47 -6.04
C TRP A 80 -4.45 0.43 -5.33
N ILE A 81 -4.04 1.57 -4.76
CA ILE A 81 -2.97 1.60 -3.76
C ILE A 81 -3.67 1.54 -2.42
N ASN A 82 -3.60 0.39 -1.78
CA ASN A 82 -4.35 0.12 -0.55
C ASN A 82 -3.77 0.85 0.64
N VAL A 83 -2.45 0.88 0.73
CA VAL A 83 -1.73 1.56 1.80
C VAL A 83 -0.30 1.89 1.37
N LEU A 84 0.20 3.02 1.83
CA LEU A 84 1.60 3.46 1.64
C LEU A 84 2.02 4.22 2.88
N PHE A 85 3.11 3.81 3.50
CA PHE A 85 3.70 4.56 4.60
C PHE A 85 5.21 4.37 4.68
N VAL A 86 5.90 5.33 5.29
CA VAL A 86 7.33 5.31 5.54
C VAL A 86 7.57 5.74 6.98
N ASP A 87 8.51 5.08 7.66
CA ASP A 87 8.91 5.44 9.02
C ASP A 87 9.33 6.91 9.03
N ARG A 88 8.81 7.66 9.99
CA ARG A 88 9.05 9.10 10.11
C ARG A 88 10.54 9.47 10.15
N ALA A 89 11.37 8.63 10.76
CA ALA A 89 12.80 8.84 10.82
C ALA A 89 13.48 8.84 9.45
N TYR A 90 12.80 8.32 8.43
CA TYR A 90 13.30 8.19 7.05
C TYR A 90 12.57 9.10 6.07
N TRP A 91 11.73 10.02 6.55
CA TRP A 91 11.05 10.96 5.68
C TRP A 91 12.01 11.89 4.96
N ARG A 92 11.59 12.44 3.82
CA ARG A 92 12.33 13.40 2.99
C ARG A 92 13.59 12.82 2.36
N GLN A 93 13.66 11.49 2.24
CA GLN A 93 14.75 10.79 1.56
C GLN A 93 14.31 10.18 0.22
N GLY A 94 13.08 10.45 -0.21
CA GLY A 94 12.54 9.94 -1.47
C GLY A 94 12.05 8.51 -1.43
N ILE A 95 11.99 7.86 -0.27
CA ILE A 95 11.57 6.46 -0.13
C ILE A 95 10.11 6.29 -0.53
N GLY A 96 9.24 7.16 -0.04
CA GLY A 96 7.81 7.12 -0.39
C GLY A 96 7.58 7.26 -1.88
N GLY A 97 8.31 8.19 -2.53
CA GLY A 97 8.25 8.37 -3.98
C GLY A 97 8.70 7.13 -4.74
N GLN A 98 9.76 6.47 -4.28
CA GLN A 98 10.24 5.22 -4.90
C GLN A 98 9.24 4.09 -4.76
N LEU A 99 8.62 3.95 -3.58
CA LEU A 99 7.57 2.94 -3.35
C LEU A 99 6.37 3.20 -4.26
N LEU A 100 5.92 4.45 -4.34
CA LEU A 100 4.81 4.84 -5.19
C LEU A 100 5.11 4.55 -6.66
N GLU A 101 6.31 4.88 -7.13
CA GLU A 101 6.74 4.62 -8.50
C GLU A 101 6.73 3.13 -8.83
N ARG A 102 7.16 2.27 -7.90
CA ARG A 102 7.10 0.82 -8.09
C ARG A 102 5.67 0.33 -8.32
N CYS A 103 4.72 0.82 -7.51
CA CYS A 103 3.31 0.49 -7.67
C CYS A 103 2.74 0.98 -8.98
N GLU A 104 2.98 2.24 -9.32
CA GLU A 104 2.44 2.83 -10.55
C GLU A 104 2.97 2.12 -11.78
N THR A 105 4.27 1.85 -11.83
CA THR A 105 4.89 1.14 -12.95
C THR A 105 4.31 -0.26 -13.10
N ALA A 106 4.20 -1.01 -12.01
CA ALA A 106 3.65 -2.36 -12.04
C ALA A 106 2.19 -2.39 -12.48
N LEU A 107 1.38 -1.46 -11.98
CA LEU A 107 -0.03 -1.38 -12.35
C LEU A 107 -0.21 -0.98 -13.81
N ARG A 108 0.60 -0.05 -14.31
CA ARG A 108 0.56 0.35 -15.73
C ARG A 108 0.97 -0.79 -16.65
N GLU A 109 1.96 -1.56 -16.27
CA GLU A 109 2.38 -2.75 -17.02
C GLU A 109 1.27 -3.80 -17.10
N LEU A 110 0.36 -3.83 -16.12
CA LEU A 110 -0.81 -4.69 -16.10
C LEU A 110 -2.02 -4.07 -16.81
N GLY A 111 -1.87 -2.90 -17.42
CA GLY A 111 -2.93 -2.25 -18.19
C GLY A 111 -3.83 -1.31 -17.39
N CYS A 112 -3.48 -0.98 -16.15
CA CYS A 112 -4.28 -0.04 -15.36
C CYS A 112 -4.11 1.38 -15.87
N LYS A 113 -5.23 2.06 -16.09
CA LYS A 113 -5.28 3.47 -16.54
C LYS A 113 -5.66 4.40 -15.39
N ASN A 114 -6.39 3.88 -14.39
CA ASN A 114 -6.86 4.64 -13.25
C ASN A 114 -6.35 3.97 -11.98
N ILE A 115 -5.71 4.74 -11.10
CA ILE A 115 -5.18 4.26 -9.83
C ILE A 115 -5.88 5.04 -8.72
N THR A 116 -6.56 4.31 -7.83
CA THR A 116 -7.31 4.88 -6.71
C THR A 116 -6.52 4.67 -5.42
N LEU A 117 -6.49 5.69 -4.56
CA LEU A 117 -5.88 5.60 -3.25
C LEU A 117 -6.91 5.10 -2.24
N GLY A 118 -6.69 3.88 -1.72
CA GLY A 118 -7.63 3.26 -0.79
C GLY A 118 -8.94 2.84 -1.44
N ALA A 119 -10.00 2.78 -0.66
CA ALA A 119 -11.38 2.49 -1.11
C ALA A 119 -11.53 1.19 -1.94
N TYR A 120 -10.65 0.22 -1.73
CA TYR A 120 -10.76 -1.09 -2.40
C TYR A 120 -11.85 -1.94 -1.74
N SER A 121 -12.84 -2.37 -2.52
CA SER A 121 -13.90 -3.26 -2.06
C SER A 121 -13.50 -4.73 -2.31
N PRO A 122 -13.73 -5.66 -1.38
CA PRO A 122 -14.46 -5.49 -0.11
C PRO A 122 -13.56 -5.17 1.09
N ASN A 123 -12.23 -5.18 0.93
CA ASN A 123 -11.30 -5.07 2.06
C ASN A 123 -10.73 -3.67 2.18
N TYR A 124 -11.48 -2.78 2.84
CA TYR A 124 -11.04 -1.41 3.06
C TYR A 124 -10.08 -1.31 4.24
N PHE A 125 -8.94 -0.65 4.04
CA PHE A 125 -8.13 -0.09 5.13
C PHE A 125 -8.41 1.39 5.25
N PHE A 126 -8.48 2.09 4.10
CA PHE A 126 -8.77 3.51 4.04
C PHE A 126 -9.75 3.76 2.90
N TRP A 127 -10.63 4.76 3.07
CA TRP A 127 -11.55 5.22 2.01
C TRP A 127 -10.90 6.22 1.06
N GLY A 128 -9.66 6.55 1.33
CA GLY A 128 -8.86 7.54 0.64
C GLY A 128 -7.87 8.13 1.63
N VAL A 129 -7.42 9.36 1.40
CA VAL A 129 -6.51 10.04 2.32
C VAL A 129 -7.33 10.91 3.27
N ASP A 130 -7.12 10.74 4.59
CA ASP A 130 -7.77 11.54 5.61
C ASP A 130 -6.95 12.81 5.88
N PRO A 131 -7.39 13.99 5.38
CA PRO A 131 -6.59 15.21 5.55
C PRO A 131 -6.57 15.74 6.98
N GLY A 132 -7.55 15.37 7.80
CA GLY A 132 -7.60 15.81 9.19
C GLY A 132 -6.57 15.11 10.08
N ASN A 133 -6.37 13.80 9.84
CA ASN A 133 -5.45 12.99 10.64
C ASN A 133 -4.06 12.83 10.02
N TYR A 134 -3.96 12.90 8.70
CA TYR A 134 -2.69 12.66 7.99
C TYR A 134 -2.39 13.77 6.96
N PRO A 135 -2.17 15.03 7.40
CA PRO A 135 -1.94 16.14 6.46
C PRO A 135 -0.67 15.98 5.63
N GLN A 136 0.36 15.34 6.16
CA GLN A 136 1.59 15.10 5.41
C GLN A 136 1.38 14.11 4.26
N ALA A 137 0.47 13.14 4.44
CA ALA A 137 0.11 12.20 3.38
C ALA A 137 -0.58 12.93 2.22
N VAL A 138 -1.49 13.86 2.51
CA VAL A 138 -2.14 14.70 1.49
C VAL A 138 -1.09 15.46 0.69
N HIS A 139 -0.17 16.13 1.38
CA HIS A 139 0.89 16.89 0.73
C HIS A 139 1.77 16.00 -0.16
N PHE A 140 2.14 14.81 0.33
CA PHE A 140 2.93 13.85 -0.44
C PHE A 140 2.23 13.45 -1.74
N PHE A 141 0.96 13.08 -1.66
CA PHE A 141 0.22 12.65 -2.85
C PHE A 141 -0.05 13.78 -3.83
N GLU A 142 -0.30 14.98 -3.35
CA GLU A 142 -0.42 16.17 -4.23
C GLU A 142 0.86 16.43 -5.00
N LYS A 143 2.02 16.32 -4.34
CA LYS A 143 3.33 16.50 -4.95
C LYS A 143 3.62 15.48 -6.04
N HIS A 144 3.17 14.25 -5.88
CA HIS A 144 3.44 13.15 -6.82
C HIS A 144 2.32 12.93 -7.84
N GLY A 145 1.33 13.77 -7.86
CA GLY A 145 0.20 13.67 -8.78
C GLY A 145 -0.85 12.72 -8.33
#